data_129d81b519902eaa6ec368e5930ceca3
#
_entry.id   129d81b519902eaa6ec368e5930ceca3
#
_cell.length_a   1.000
_cell.length_b   1.000
_cell.length_c   1.000
_cell.angle_alpha   90.00
_cell.angle_beta   90.00
_cell.angle_gamma   90.00
#
_symmetry.space_group_name_H-M   'P 1'
#
loop_
_entity.id
_entity.type
_entity.pdbx_description
1 polymer ?
#
loop_
_entity_poly.entity_id
_entity_poly.type
_entity_poly.pdbx_seq_one_letter_code
_entity_poly.pdbx_strand_id
1 'polypeptide(L)' 'MEVKIGIQSVPRELVVETDTPADEIERQLNMALAGGDRSLFALAMAKGGKILVPADKIAYVEFGAPEARRVGFGNIV' A
#
# COMPACT_ATOMS: atom_id res chain seq x y z
N MET A 1 8.38 4.58 -3.83
CA MET A 1 6.98 5.04 -3.80
C MET A 1 6.46 4.96 -2.37
N GLU A 2 5.71 5.95 -1.97
CA GLU A 2 5.13 5.97 -0.65
C GLU A 2 3.76 5.32 -0.66
N VAL A 3 3.51 4.45 0.30
CA VAL A 3 2.23 3.78 0.43
C VAL A 3 1.68 4.07 1.82
N LYS A 4 0.44 4.51 1.90
CA LYS A 4 -0.21 4.78 3.16
C LYS A 4 -1.25 3.70 3.40
N ILE A 5 -1.21 3.10 4.57
CA ILE A 5 -2.14 2.02 4.92
C ILE A 5 -2.97 2.48 6.11
N GLY A 6 -4.26 2.58 5.89
CA GLY A 6 -5.18 2.94 6.98
C GLY A 6 -5.67 1.68 7.67
N ILE A 7 -5.63 1.68 8.99
CA ILE A 7 -6.05 0.53 9.79
C ILE A 7 -7.36 0.90 10.49
N GLN A 8 -8.30 -0.03 10.52
CA GLN A 8 -9.59 0.20 11.14
C GLN A 8 -9.44 0.56 12.61
N SER A 9 -10.12 1.58 13.01
CA SER A 9 -10.15 2.05 14.39
C SER A 9 -8.82 2.61 14.91
N VAL A 10 -7.84 2.80 14.04
CA VAL A 10 -6.58 3.41 14.42
C VAL A 10 -6.48 4.74 13.71
N PRO A 11 -6.35 5.84 14.44
CA PRO A 11 -6.35 7.17 13.82
C PRO A 11 -5.13 7.52 13.00
N ARG A 12 -4.02 6.78 13.15
CA ARG A 12 -2.83 7.06 12.40
C ARG A 12 -2.67 6.14 11.24
N GLU A 13 -2.18 6.64 10.12
CA GLU A 13 -1.87 5.82 8.98
C GLU A 13 -0.48 5.27 9.12
N LEU A 14 -0.22 4.10 8.56
CA LEU A 14 1.13 3.60 8.42
C LEU A 14 1.66 4.13 7.09
N VAL A 15 2.84 4.71 7.11
CA VAL A 15 3.46 5.23 5.89
C VAL A 15 4.68 4.38 5.60
N VAL A 16 4.70 3.74 4.44
CA VAL A 16 5.74 2.79 4.08
C VAL A 16 6.36 3.20 2.76
N GLU A 17 7.69 3.24 2.72
CA GLU A 17 8.39 3.50 1.48
C GLU A 17 8.71 2.13 0.87
N THR A 18 8.36 1.90 -0.37
CA THR A 18 8.57 0.62 -1.02
C THR A 18 8.99 0.78 -2.46
N ASP A 19 9.71 -0.21 -2.98
CA ASP A 19 10.09 -0.26 -4.37
C ASP A 19 9.14 -1.15 -5.17
N THR A 20 8.18 -1.79 -4.52
CA THR A 20 7.24 -2.66 -5.19
C THR A 20 6.27 -1.83 -6.02
N PRO A 21 6.00 -2.19 -7.27
CA PRO A 21 5.07 -1.44 -8.10
C PRO A 21 3.64 -1.47 -7.55
N ALA A 22 2.89 -0.42 -7.78
CA ALA A 22 1.53 -0.29 -7.25
C ALA A 22 0.62 -1.43 -7.68
N ASP A 23 0.70 -1.86 -8.94
CA ASP A 23 -0.15 -2.94 -9.43
C ASP A 23 0.16 -4.28 -8.74
N GLU A 24 1.41 -4.50 -8.39
CA GLU A 24 1.79 -5.70 -7.69
C GLU A 24 1.26 -5.65 -6.25
N ILE A 25 1.31 -4.49 -5.61
CA ILE A 25 0.78 -4.31 -4.26
C ILE A 25 -0.72 -4.56 -4.27
N GLU A 26 -1.41 -4.03 -5.27
CA GLU A 26 -2.84 -4.21 -5.39
C GLU A 26 -3.19 -5.68 -5.56
N ARG A 27 -2.43 -6.40 -6.38
CA ARG A 27 -2.65 -7.81 -6.59
C ARG A 27 -2.46 -8.59 -5.29
N GLN A 28 -1.40 -8.29 -4.55
CA GLN A 28 -1.11 -8.95 -3.30
C GLN A 28 -2.20 -8.66 -2.26
N LEU A 29 -2.70 -7.44 -2.23
CA LEU A 29 -3.75 -7.07 -1.30
C LEU A 29 -5.04 -7.83 -1.64
N ASN A 30 -5.38 -7.93 -2.91
CA ASN A 30 -6.58 -8.66 -3.32
C ASN A 30 -6.47 -10.12 -2.94
N MET A 31 -5.29 -10.72 -3.08
CA MET A 31 -5.09 -12.10 -2.70
C MET A 31 -5.22 -12.27 -1.19
N ALA A 32 -4.71 -11.35 -0.41
CA ALA A 32 -4.80 -11.41 1.03
C ALA A 32 -6.25 -11.28 1.49
N LEU A 33 -7.01 -10.39 0.86
CA LEU A 33 -8.39 -10.20 1.23
C LEU A 33 -9.24 -11.44 0.89
N ALA A 34 -8.90 -12.12 -0.20
CA ALA A 34 -9.60 -13.31 -0.59
C ALA A 34 -9.28 -14.51 0.30
N GLY A 35 -8.20 -14.45 1.06
CA GLY A 35 -7.76 -15.56 1.90
C GLY A 35 -8.49 -15.72 3.22
N GLY A 36 -9.35 -14.80 3.56
CA GLY A 36 -10.17 -14.94 4.77
C GLY A 36 -9.61 -14.24 5.99
N ASP A 37 -10.17 -14.55 7.14
CA ASP A 37 -9.95 -13.83 8.35
C ASP A 37 -8.55 -13.78 8.88
N ARG A 38 -7.72 -14.70 8.58
CA ARG A 38 -6.39 -14.73 9.14
C ARG A 38 -5.29 -14.40 8.18
N SER A 39 -5.66 -13.88 7.01
CA SER A 39 -4.68 -13.56 6.01
C SER A 39 -3.90 -12.33 6.39
N LEU A 40 -2.62 -12.32 6.04
CA LEU A 40 -1.76 -11.18 6.26
C LEU A 40 -1.39 -10.57 4.93
N PHE A 41 -1.40 -9.25 4.88
CA PHE A 41 -0.90 -8.50 3.75
C PHE A 41 0.54 -8.14 4.07
N ALA A 42 1.47 -8.54 3.23
CA ALA A 42 2.89 -8.28 3.44
C ALA A 42 3.37 -7.25 2.45
N LEU A 43 4.11 -6.27 2.91
CA LEU A 43 4.66 -5.24 2.04
C LEU A 43 6.15 -5.07 2.32
N ALA A 44 6.97 -5.24 1.30
CA ALA A 44 8.40 -5.10 1.44
C ALA A 44 8.76 -3.63 1.56
N MET A 45 9.63 -3.28 2.49
CA MET A 45 10.07 -1.91 2.67
C MET A 45 11.34 -1.66 1.88
N ALA A 46 11.47 -0.49 1.30
CA ALA A 46 12.60 -0.13 0.46
C ALA A 46 13.94 -0.27 1.20
N LYS A 47 13.94 -0.04 2.50
CA LYS A 47 15.17 -0.12 3.28
C LYS A 47 15.51 -1.51 3.74
N GLY A 48 14.73 -2.49 3.37
CA GLY A 48 14.90 -3.87 3.80
C GLY A 48 13.86 -4.25 4.81
N GLY A 49 13.59 -5.51 4.95
CA GLY A 49 12.54 -5.99 5.83
C GLY A 49 11.18 -5.86 5.21
N LYS A 50 10.17 -6.21 5.96
CA LYS A 50 8.80 -6.10 5.47
C LYS A 50 7.85 -5.86 6.64
N ILE A 51 6.69 -5.33 6.32
CA ILE A 51 5.66 -5.12 7.31
C ILE A 51 4.52 -6.09 7.00
N LEU A 52 3.95 -6.67 8.03
CA LEU A 52 2.82 -7.58 7.89
C LEU A 52 1.62 -6.96 8.57
N VAL A 53 0.50 -6.91 7.88
CA VAL A 53 -0.71 -6.29 8.41
C VAL A 53 -1.86 -7.27 8.22
N PRO A 54 -2.66 -7.54 9.25
CA PRO A 54 -3.83 -8.40 9.07
C PRO A 54 -4.75 -7.79 8.03
N ALA A 55 -5.07 -8.53 6.99
CA ALA A 55 -5.84 -8.00 5.87
C ALA A 55 -7.22 -7.51 6.29
N ASP A 56 -7.84 -8.19 7.22
CA ASP A 56 -9.18 -7.85 7.68
C ASP A 56 -9.23 -6.57 8.52
N LYS A 57 -8.06 -6.02 8.89
CA LYS A 57 -8.00 -4.78 9.66
C LYS A 57 -7.66 -3.59 8.79
N ILE A 58 -7.38 -3.80 7.53
CA ILE A 58 -7.03 -2.71 6.63
C ILE A 58 -8.30 -1.98 6.21
N ALA A 59 -8.33 -0.67 6.41
CA ALA A 59 -9.44 0.15 5.97
C ALA A 59 -9.21 0.62 4.54
N TYR A 60 -7.98 0.98 4.19
CA TYR A 60 -7.64 1.42 2.84
C TYR A 60 -6.13 1.37 2.61
N VAL A 61 -5.73 1.37 1.36
CA VAL A 61 -4.33 1.50 0.98
C VAL A 61 -4.28 2.59 -0.09
N GLU A 62 -3.43 3.59 0.13
CA GLU A 62 -3.33 4.71 -0.78
C GLU A 62 -1.92 4.79 -1.33
N PHE A 63 -1.77 4.92 -2.64
CA PHE A 63 -0.46 5.01 -3.25
C PHE A 63 -0.11 6.46 -3.49
N GLY A 64 1.10 6.84 -3.16
CA GLY A 64 1.60 8.18 -3.44
C GLY A 64 1.76 8.35 -4.94
N ALA A 65 1.48 9.53 -5.43
CA ALA A 65 1.63 9.80 -6.85
C ALA A 65 3.10 9.82 -7.22
N PRO A 66 3.43 9.29 -8.38
CA PRO A 66 4.81 9.35 -8.81
C PRO A 66 5.18 10.78 -9.06
N GLU A 67 6.40 11.16 -8.71
CA GLU A 67 6.85 12.45 -8.85
C GLU A 67 6.79 12.92 -10.21
N ALA A 68 7.06 12.10 -11.09
CA ALA A 68 7.08 12.45 -12.42
C ALA A 68 5.81 12.86 -12.95
N ARG A 69 4.91 12.79 -12.25
CA ARG A 69 3.74 13.11 -12.68
C ARG A 69 3.30 14.30 -12.53
N ARG A 70 3.54 14.63 -12.10
CA ARG A 70 3.18 15.57 -11.99
C ARG A 70 3.37 16.39 -12.72
N VAL A 71 3.59 16.08 -13.37
CA VAL A 71 3.87 16.72 -14.08
C VAL A 71 3.40 16.95 -15.01
N GLY A 72 3.12 16.64 -15.22
CA GLY A 72 2.77 17.02 -15.93
C GLY A 72 2.15 16.91 -16.63
N PHE A 73 1.97 16.53 -16.52
CA PHE A 73 1.45 16.66 -17.06
C PHE A 73 0.74 17.03 -17.40
N GLY A 74 0.53 17.03 -17.28
CA GLY A 74 0.08 17.60 -17.33
C GLY A 74 -0.67 17.68 -17.71
N ASN A 75 -0.56 17.54 -17.68
CA ASN A 75 -1.08 17.83 -17.88
C ASN A 75 -1.75 17.68 -18.22
N ILE A 76 -1.78 17.30 -18.37
CA ILE A 76 -2.22 17.35 -18.50
C ILE A 76 -2.73 17.44 -18.61
N VAL A 77 -2.85 17.26 -18.77
CA VAL A 77 -3.10 17.67 -18.68
C VAL A 77 -3.48 17.80 -18.65
#